data_33ad242e6c7b2668dcce8f9889fdf536
#
_entry.id   33ad242e6c7b2668dcce8f9889fdf536
#
_cell.length_a   1.000
_cell.length_b   1.000
_cell.length_c   1.000
_cell.angle_alpha   90.00
_cell.angle_beta   90.00
_cell.angle_gamma   90.00
#
_symmetry.space_group_name_H-M   'P 1'
#
loop_
_entity.id
_entity.type
_entity.pdbx_description
1 polymer ?
#
loop_
_entity_poly.entity_id
_entity_poly.type
_entity_poly.pdbx_seq_one_letter_code
_entity_poly.pdbx_strand_id
1 'polypeptide(L)'
;MSTKATELKVALPADFSGEPSDAVRWIKAMKAYFSINSTIYTSDTDKVMTTLNKMSKGCGVSFSKMWYDRMADTSIANSEKTFDKFASNFESTFFPYDTKATARFKLTKLAQKSFKRPDGVMDDGFQKYITDFQNLASKAGISDDITLIDQFSRGLDQQLATMILSMSLIPTTVAKWIEQAKAFHAQKMCILALKGGRFPSNIHPP
;
A
#
# COMPACT_ATOMS: atom_id res chain seq x y z
N MET A 1 -2.88 -9.48 45.67
CA MET A 1 -3.43 -8.35 44.90
C MET A 1 -3.31 -8.72 43.43
N SER A 2 -4.42 -8.95 42.73
CA SER A 2 -4.41 -9.24 41.30
C SER A 2 -4.18 -7.93 40.55
N THR A 3 -3.02 -7.78 39.90
CA THR A 3 -2.76 -6.64 39.02
C THR A 3 -3.68 -6.78 37.81
N LYS A 4 -4.64 -5.86 37.67
CA LYS A 4 -5.54 -5.78 36.53
C LYS A 4 -4.68 -5.58 35.26
N ALA A 5 -4.78 -6.48 34.31
CA ALA A 5 -4.07 -6.34 33.03
C ALA A 5 -4.50 -5.02 32.36
N THR A 6 -3.52 -4.23 31.93
CA THR A 6 -3.76 -2.92 31.31
C THR A 6 -3.38 -3.01 29.83
N GLU A 7 -4.20 -2.46 28.95
CA GLU A 7 -3.87 -2.38 27.53
C GLU A 7 -2.50 -1.71 27.31
N LEU A 8 -1.67 -2.32 26.48
CA LEU A 8 -0.48 -1.67 26.01
C LEU A 8 -0.87 -0.42 25.21
N LYS A 9 -0.10 0.66 25.32
CA LYS A 9 -0.34 1.96 24.65
C LYS A 9 -0.12 1.86 23.12
N VAL A 10 -0.81 0.93 22.49
CA VAL A 10 -0.92 0.81 21.03
C VAL A 10 -2.30 1.33 20.66
N ALA A 11 -2.36 2.31 19.76
CA ALA A 11 -3.63 2.87 19.35
C ALA A 11 -4.50 1.80 18.67
N LEU A 12 -5.77 1.69 19.11
CA LEU A 12 -6.77 0.88 18.41
C LEU A 12 -6.92 1.42 16.98
N PRO A 13 -6.98 0.56 15.96
CA PRO A 13 -7.16 0.99 14.57
C PRO A 13 -8.35 1.94 14.40
N ALA A 14 -8.21 2.88 13.47
CA ALA A 14 -9.30 3.79 13.11
C ALA A 14 -10.53 3.01 12.60
N ASP A 15 -11.69 3.68 12.56
CA ASP A 15 -12.91 3.07 12.03
C ASP A 15 -12.74 2.65 10.57
N PHE A 16 -13.29 1.49 10.23
CA PHE A 16 -13.29 0.99 8.86
C PHE A 16 -14.19 1.87 7.98
N SER A 17 -13.63 2.38 6.90
CA SER A 17 -14.33 3.26 5.96
C SER A 17 -15.39 2.55 5.11
N GLY A 18 -15.34 1.23 5.01
CA GLY A 18 -16.12 0.42 4.06
C GLY A 18 -15.45 0.23 2.71
N GLU A 19 -14.29 0.85 2.48
CA GLU A 19 -13.58 0.79 1.20
C GLU A 19 -12.73 -0.47 1.06
N PRO A 20 -12.89 -1.25 -0.04
CA PRO A 20 -12.10 -2.47 -0.27
C PRO A 20 -10.59 -2.23 -0.30
N SER A 21 -10.14 -1.05 -0.73
CA SER A 21 -8.72 -0.68 -0.76
C SER A 21 -8.08 -0.65 0.62
N ASP A 22 -8.85 -0.32 1.66
CA ASP A 22 -8.39 -0.25 3.05
C ASP A 22 -8.58 -1.56 3.81
N ALA A 23 -9.45 -2.45 3.32
CA ALA A 23 -9.86 -3.66 4.03
C ALA A 23 -8.68 -4.54 4.48
N VAL A 24 -7.74 -4.80 3.55
CA VAL A 24 -6.57 -5.66 3.83
C VAL A 24 -5.71 -5.06 4.96
N ARG A 25 -5.44 -3.77 4.89
CA ARG A 25 -4.63 -3.06 5.89
C ARG A 25 -5.34 -3.04 7.23
N TRP A 26 -6.64 -2.72 7.21
CA TRP A 26 -7.43 -2.56 8.41
C TRP A 26 -7.57 -3.87 9.21
N ILE A 27 -7.95 -4.98 8.58
CA ILE A 27 -8.08 -6.25 9.29
C ILE A 27 -6.74 -6.78 9.83
N LYS A 28 -5.63 -6.55 9.11
CA LYS A 28 -4.28 -6.86 9.59
C LYS A 28 -3.92 -6.03 10.83
N ALA A 29 -4.29 -4.76 10.86
CA ALA A 29 -4.07 -3.89 12.01
C ALA A 29 -4.89 -4.36 13.23
N MET A 30 -6.16 -4.79 13.04
CA MET A 30 -6.97 -5.38 14.11
C MET A 30 -6.36 -6.68 14.65
N LYS A 31 -5.92 -7.59 13.77
CA LYS A 31 -5.22 -8.83 14.17
C LYS A 31 -3.95 -8.53 14.99
N ALA A 32 -3.14 -7.56 14.54
CA ALA A 32 -1.93 -7.13 15.25
C ALA A 32 -2.26 -6.52 16.63
N TYR A 33 -3.29 -5.67 16.70
CA TYR A 33 -3.74 -5.06 17.96
C TYR A 33 -4.13 -6.12 19.00
N PHE A 34 -4.92 -7.13 18.62
CA PHE A 34 -5.32 -8.21 19.52
C PHE A 34 -4.14 -9.13 19.90
N SER A 35 -3.20 -9.35 18.99
CA SER A 35 -1.99 -10.12 19.29
C SER A 35 -1.13 -9.43 20.35
N ILE A 36 -0.95 -8.11 20.24
CA ILE A 36 -0.18 -7.30 21.21
C ILE A 36 -0.90 -7.26 22.57
N ASN A 37 -2.23 -7.15 22.57
CA ASN A 37 -3.07 -7.08 23.78
C ASN A 37 -3.71 -8.43 24.15
N SER A 38 -3.03 -9.54 23.86
CA SER A 38 -3.57 -10.91 24.04
C SER A 38 -3.93 -11.27 25.48
N THR A 39 -3.33 -10.59 26.46
CA THR A 39 -3.67 -10.77 27.88
C THR A 39 -5.00 -10.14 28.28
N ILE A 40 -5.54 -9.23 27.47
CA ILE A 40 -6.83 -8.55 27.69
C ILE A 40 -7.90 -9.17 26.82
N TYR A 41 -7.63 -9.29 25.53
CA TYR A 41 -8.54 -9.88 24.55
C TYR A 41 -8.35 -11.40 24.47
N THR A 42 -8.76 -12.10 25.55
CA THR A 42 -8.64 -13.55 25.66
C THR A 42 -9.79 -14.28 24.98
N SER A 43 -10.97 -13.64 24.85
CA SER A 43 -12.16 -14.23 24.24
C SER A 43 -12.35 -13.77 22.79
N ASP A 44 -12.82 -14.68 21.94
CA ASP A 44 -13.20 -14.34 20.56
C ASP A 44 -14.37 -13.36 20.51
N THR A 45 -15.30 -13.47 21.47
CA THR A 45 -16.43 -12.54 21.58
C THR A 45 -15.94 -11.10 21.75
N ASP A 46 -14.98 -10.85 22.67
CA ASP A 46 -14.44 -9.51 22.90
C ASP A 46 -13.74 -8.96 21.65
N LYS A 47 -12.97 -9.81 20.95
CA LYS A 47 -12.30 -9.42 19.69
C LYS A 47 -13.32 -9.07 18.60
N VAL A 48 -14.36 -9.91 18.41
CA VAL A 48 -15.41 -9.66 17.41
C VAL A 48 -16.17 -8.39 17.75
N MET A 49 -16.67 -8.24 18.99
CA MET A 49 -17.44 -7.07 19.40
C MET A 49 -16.63 -5.77 19.30
N THR A 50 -15.36 -5.79 19.72
CA THR A 50 -14.46 -4.63 19.54
C THR A 50 -14.29 -4.26 18.07
N THR A 51 -14.14 -5.27 17.21
CA THR A 51 -14.01 -5.06 15.77
C THR A 51 -15.28 -4.48 15.14
N LEU A 52 -16.45 -5.01 15.51
CA LEU A 52 -17.76 -4.54 15.04
C LEU A 52 -18.00 -3.06 15.39
N ASN A 53 -17.61 -2.65 16.60
CA ASN A 53 -17.71 -1.25 17.04
C ASN A 53 -16.86 -0.29 16.19
N LYS A 54 -15.87 -0.82 15.47
CA LYS A 54 -15.02 -0.06 14.55
C LYS A 54 -15.50 -0.08 13.10
N MET A 55 -16.67 -0.65 12.83
CA MET A 55 -17.29 -0.75 11.50
C MET A 55 -18.54 0.12 11.41
N SER A 56 -18.41 1.40 11.72
CA SER A 56 -19.53 2.36 11.83
C SER A 56 -19.80 3.15 10.53
N LYS A 57 -19.10 2.87 9.44
CA LYS A 57 -19.14 3.66 8.20
C LYS A 57 -19.32 2.78 6.96
N GLY A 58 -19.93 3.36 5.93
CA GLY A 58 -20.05 2.77 4.61
C GLY A 58 -20.66 1.35 4.61
N CYS A 59 -20.15 0.50 3.73
CA CYS A 59 -20.57 -0.91 3.61
C CYS A 59 -20.27 -1.73 4.88
N GLY A 60 -19.36 -1.24 5.74
CA GLY A 60 -19.06 -1.88 7.02
C GLY A 60 -20.27 -1.95 7.95
N VAL A 61 -21.18 -0.97 7.89
CA VAL A 61 -22.40 -0.95 8.73
C VAL A 61 -23.31 -2.16 8.48
N SER A 62 -23.56 -2.50 7.22
CA SER A 62 -24.40 -3.66 6.87
C SER A 62 -23.75 -4.97 7.30
N PHE A 63 -22.44 -5.08 7.13
CA PHE A 63 -21.67 -6.24 7.55
C PHE A 63 -21.65 -6.37 9.07
N SER A 64 -21.44 -5.27 9.80
CA SER A 64 -21.43 -5.29 11.26
C SER A 64 -22.81 -5.69 11.82
N LYS A 65 -23.91 -5.18 11.23
CA LYS A 65 -25.26 -5.57 11.63
C LYS A 65 -25.49 -7.08 11.49
N MET A 66 -25.13 -7.66 10.35
CA MET A 66 -25.23 -9.11 10.15
C MET A 66 -24.46 -9.90 11.22
N TRP A 67 -23.28 -9.42 11.59
CA TRP A 67 -22.48 -10.09 12.62
C TRP A 67 -22.98 -9.86 14.04
N TYR A 68 -23.56 -8.71 14.36
CA TYR A 68 -24.27 -8.51 15.64
C TYR A 68 -25.43 -9.49 15.77
N ASP A 69 -26.26 -9.65 14.73
CA ASP A 69 -27.36 -10.61 14.72
C ASP A 69 -26.83 -12.06 14.89
N ARG A 70 -25.73 -12.41 14.20
CA ARG A 70 -25.06 -13.71 14.32
C ARG A 70 -24.53 -13.97 15.74
N MET A 71 -23.92 -12.97 16.38
CA MET A 71 -23.41 -13.08 17.74
C MET A 71 -24.54 -13.27 18.77
N ALA A 72 -25.69 -12.63 18.55
CA ALA A 72 -26.85 -12.72 19.42
C ALA A 72 -27.64 -14.03 19.23
N ASP A 73 -27.57 -14.69 18.10
CA ASP A 73 -28.33 -15.90 17.79
C ASP A 73 -27.81 -17.11 18.57
N THR A 74 -28.59 -17.61 19.50
CA THR A 74 -28.24 -18.76 20.34
C THR A 74 -28.29 -20.10 19.61
N SER A 75 -28.90 -20.17 18.42
CA SER A 75 -28.92 -21.38 17.57
C SER A 75 -27.59 -21.62 16.84
N ILE A 76 -26.77 -20.60 16.71
CA ILE A 76 -25.47 -20.69 16.06
C ILE A 76 -24.39 -21.10 17.06
N ALA A 77 -23.67 -22.17 16.75
CA ALA A 77 -22.61 -22.70 17.63
C ALA A 77 -21.48 -21.66 17.84
N ASN A 78 -20.89 -21.62 19.03
CA ASN A 78 -19.82 -20.71 19.39
C ASN A 78 -18.58 -20.88 18.48
N SER A 79 -18.31 -22.09 17.95
CA SER A 79 -17.27 -22.36 16.96
C SER A 79 -17.43 -21.58 15.66
N GLU A 80 -18.65 -21.13 15.34
CA GLU A 80 -18.97 -20.30 14.18
C GLU A 80 -18.93 -18.79 14.48
N LYS A 81 -18.71 -18.41 15.75
CA LYS A 81 -18.65 -17.02 16.23
C LYS A 81 -17.24 -16.58 16.61
N THR A 82 -16.23 -17.32 16.18
CA THR A 82 -14.81 -17.02 16.46
C THR A 82 -14.32 -15.82 15.68
N PHE A 83 -13.26 -15.17 16.18
CA PHE A 83 -12.62 -14.05 15.47
C PHE A 83 -12.03 -14.48 14.12
N ASP A 84 -11.55 -15.72 14.01
CA ASP A 84 -11.04 -16.25 12.73
C ASP A 84 -12.16 -16.41 11.69
N LYS A 85 -13.33 -16.88 12.10
CA LYS A 85 -14.51 -16.94 11.21
C LYS A 85 -14.97 -15.54 10.79
N PHE A 86 -14.98 -14.60 11.74
CA PHE A 86 -15.25 -13.19 11.43
C PHE A 86 -14.25 -12.65 10.39
N ALA A 87 -12.96 -12.83 10.64
CA ALA A 87 -11.92 -12.33 9.74
C ALA A 87 -12.01 -12.97 8.34
N SER A 88 -12.28 -14.27 8.26
CA SER A 88 -12.47 -14.98 6.99
C SER A 88 -13.68 -14.44 6.21
N ASN A 89 -14.81 -14.20 6.88
CA ASN A 89 -16.00 -13.61 6.24
C ASN A 89 -15.76 -12.16 5.82
N PHE A 90 -15.05 -11.38 6.65
CA PHE A 90 -14.64 -10.03 6.30
C PHE A 90 -13.77 -10.02 5.05
N GLU A 91 -12.75 -10.89 5.01
CA GLU A 91 -11.84 -11.03 3.86
C GLU A 91 -12.61 -11.42 2.60
N SER A 92 -13.52 -12.39 2.68
CA SER A 92 -14.34 -12.80 1.52
C SER A 92 -15.29 -11.70 1.02
N THR A 93 -15.73 -10.81 1.92
CA THR A 93 -16.67 -9.73 1.57
C THR A 93 -15.98 -8.50 1.00
N PHE A 94 -14.86 -8.09 1.62
CA PHE A 94 -14.23 -6.80 1.33
C PHE A 94 -12.93 -6.90 0.52
N PHE A 95 -12.30 -8.08 0.41
CA PHE A 95 -11.10 -8.17 -0.41
C PHE A 95 -11.47 -8.20 -1.89
N PRO A 96 -10.68 -7.52 -2.73
CA PRO A 96 -10.90 -7.56 -4.18
C PRO A 96 -10.86 -9.01 -4.70
N TYR A 97 -11.86 -9.39 -5.49
CA TYR A 97 -12.08 -10.77 -5.94
C TYR A 97 -10.91 -11.37 -6.73
N ASP A 98 -10.20 -10.55 -7.51
CA ASP A 98 -8.97 -10.98 -8.21
C ASP A 98 -7.88 -9.94 -8.05
N THR A 99 -7.10 -10.12 -6.96
CA THR A 99 -5.98 -9.20 -6.67
C THR A 99 -4.87 -9.30 -7.71
N LYS A 100 -4.65 -10.48 -8.33
CA LYS A 100 -3.61 -10.68 -9.34
C LYS A 100 -3.98 -10.02 -10.67
N ALA A 101 -5.20 -10.28 -11.20
CA ALA A 101 -5.63 -9.65 -12.44
C ALA A 101 -5.76 -8.14 -12.30
N THR A 102 -6.30 -7.65 -11.16
CA THR A 102 -6.35 -6.22 -10.86
C THR A 102 -4.96 -5.61 -10.78
N ALA A 103 -4.00 -6.28 -10.15
CA ALA A 103 -2.62 -5.81 -10.08
C ALA A 103 -1.94 -5.78 -11.46
N ARG A 104 -2.15 -6.82 -12.28
CA ARG A 104 -1.67 -6.86 -13.67
C ARG A 104 -2.23 -5.70 -14.50
N PHE A 105 -3.54 -5.48 -14.43
CA PHE A 105 -4.18 -4.35 -15.13
C PHE A 105 -3.61 -3.00 -14.66
N LYS A 106 -3.46 -2.79 -13.34
CA LYS A 106 -2.86 -1.57 -12.80
C LYS A 106 -1.41 -1.40 -13.24
N LEU A 107 -0.64 -2.49 -13.29
CA LEU A 107 0.75 -2.47 -13.74
C LEU A 107 0.87 -2.03 -15.20
N THR A 108 0.00 -2.50 -16.10
CA THR A 108 -0.01 -2.07 -17.52
C THR A 108 -0.39 -0.60 -17.72
N LYS A 109 -1.03 0.03 -16.74
CA LYS A 109 -1.43 1.45 -16.77
C LYS A 109 -0.52 2.34 -15.93
N LEU A 110 0.43 1.75 -15.22
CA LEU A 110 1.33 2.48 -14.36
C LEU A 110 2.31 3.31 -15.20
N ALA A 111 2.41 4.60 -14.87
CA ALA A 111 3.38 5.50 -15.49
C ALA A 111 3.90 6.49 -14.46
N GLN A 112 5.15 6.90 -14.60
CA GLN A 112 5.74 7.99 -13.84
C GLN A 112 4.99 9.28 -14.16
N LYS A 113 4.45 9.94 -13.15
CA LYS A 113 3.70 11.19 -13.29
C LYS A 113 4.12 12.17 -12.22
N SER A 114 4.43 13.38 -12.62
CA SER A 114 4.67 14.47 -11.68
C SER A 114 3.42 14.78 -10.89
N PHE A 115 3.59 15.14 -9.62
CA PHE A 115 2.50 15.57 -8.74
C PHE A 115 2.97 16.68 -7.81
N LYS A 116 2.02 17.48 -7.32
CA LYS A 116 2.30 18.53 -6.34
C LYS A 116 2.22 17.92 -4.93
N ARG A 117 3.30 18.04 -4.17
CA ARG A 117 3.34 17.59 -2.77
C ARG A 117 2.54 18.55 -1.85
N PRO A 118 2.20 18.10 -0.61
CA PRO A 118 1.49 18.95 0.35
C PRO A 118 2.22 20.27 0.68
N ASP A 119 3.56 20.29 0.60
CA ASP A 119 4.40 21.48 0.79
C ASP A 119 4.40 22.43 -0.42
N GLY A 120 3.64 22.11 -1.47
CA GLY A 120 3.52 22.90 -2.69
C GLY A 120 4.62 22.65 -3.74
N VAL A 121 5.63 21.85 -3.43
CA VAL A 121 6.74 21.53 -4.34
C VAL A 121 6.28 20.47 -5.36
N MET A 122 6.70 20.66 -6.63
CA MET A 122 6.47 19.65 -7.68
C MET A 122 7.45 18.50 -7.51
N ASP A 123 6.92 17.29 -7.42
CA ASP A 123 7.66 16.03 -7.42
C ASP A 123 7.50 15.39 -8.80
N ASP A 124 8.58 14.85 -9.35
CA ASP A 124 8.54 14.21 -10.68
C ASP A 124 7.95 12.79 -10.64
N GLY A 125 7.59 12.31 -9.46
CA GLY A 125 6.93 11.02 -9.26
C GLY A 125 7.85 9.81 -9.43
N PHE A 126 9.15 9.98 -9.58
CA PHE A 126 10.08 8.89 -9.82
C PHE A 126 10.10 7.85 -8.70
N GLN A 127 10.28 8.30 -7.46
CA GLN A 127 10.31 7.37 -6.31
C GLN A 127 8.97 6.65 -6.09
N LYS A 128 7.86 7.38 -6.27
CA LYS A 128 6.52 6.82 -6.21
C LYS A 128 6.32 5.76 -7.29
N TYR A 129 6.74 6.03 -8.52
CA TYR A 129 6.66 5.08 -9.63
C TYR A 129 7.37 3.76 -9.33
N ILE A 130 8.61 3.82 -8.84
CA ILE A 130 9.38 2.61 -8.45
C ILE A 130 8.66 1.81 -7.37
N THR A 131 8.18 2.49 -6.33
CA THR A 131 7.51 1.83 -5.20
C THR A 131 6.20 1.17 -5.65
N ASP A 132 5.39 1.88 -6.44
CA ASP A 132 4.12 1.36 -6.97
C ASP A 132 4.36 0.18 -7.93
N PHE A 133 5.38 0.27 -8.79
CA PHE A 133 5.77 -0.80 -9.69
C PHE A 133 6.15 -2.07 -8.94
N GLN A 134 7.04 -2.00 -7.96
CA GLN A 134 7.47 -3.15 -7.17
C GLN A 134 6.31 -3.80 -6.41
N ASN A 135 5.43 -2.98 -5.82
CA ASN A 135 4.24 -3.46 -5.13
C ASN A 135 3.26 -4.16 -6.08
N LEU A 136 3.02 -3.59 -7.25
CA LEU A 136 2.10 -4.16 -8.24
C LEU A 136 2.68 -5.42 -8.87
N ALA A 137 3.97 -5.46 -9.22
CA ALA A 137 4.65 -6.64 -9.76
C ALA A 137 4.57 -7.82 -8.79
N SER A 138 4.85 -7.59 -7.51
CA SER A 138 4.71 -8.59 -6.45
C SER A 138 3.27 -9.11 -6.32
N LYS A 139 2.27 -8.22 -6.28
CA LYS A 139 0.85 -8.59 -6.20
C LYS A 139 0.36 -9.31 -7.46
N ALA A 140 0.88 -8.94 -8.63
CA ALA A 140 0.56 -9.57 -9.91
C ALA A 140 1.14 -10.99 -10.04
N GLY A 141 2.11 -11.34 -9.19
CA GLY A 141 2.82 -12.61 -9.23
C GLY A 141 3.62 -12.79 -10.52
N ILE A 142 4.21 -11.71 -11.04
CA ILE A 142 5.08 -11.74 -12.22
C ILE A 142 6.52 -11.82 -11.71
N SER A 143 7.25 -12.84 -12.16
CA SER A 143 8.65 -13.08 -11.79
C SER A 143 9.60 -13.08 -12.99
N ASP A 144 9.05 -13.02 -14.21
CA ASP A 144 9.83 -12.99 -15.43
C ASP A 144 10.42 -11.60 -15.69
N ASP A 145 11.75 -11.53 -15.76
CA ASP A 145 12.48 -10.27 -15.94
C ASP A 145 12.15 -9.58 -17.27
N ILE A 146 11.92 -10.33 -18.35
CA ILE A 146 11.63 -9.74 -19.67
C ILE A 146 10.30 -8.97 -19.58
N THR A 147 9.27 -9.62 -19.05
CA THR A 147 7.96 -8.99 -18.85
C THR A 147 8.04 -7.79 -17.90
N LEU A 148 8.79 -7.92 -16.81
CA LEU A 148 8.95 -6.83 -15.84
C LEU A 148 9.72 -5.64 -16.42
N ILE A 149 10.77 -5.89 -17.20
CA ILE A 149 11.55 -4.83 -17.88
C ILE A 149 10.66 -4.10 -18.89
N ASP A 150 9.89 -4.84 -19.70
CA ASP A 150 8.96 -4.25 -20.67
C ASP A 150 7.95 -3.33 -19.99
N GLN A 151 7.30 -3.81 -18.91
CA GLN A 151 6.34 -3.01 -18.16
C GLN A 151 7.00 -1.80 -17.46
N PHE A 152 8.19 -1.97 -16.88
CA PHE A 152 8.90 -0.92 -16.20
C PHE A 152 9.36 0.16 -17.19
N SER A 153 9.97 -0.22 -18.31
CA SER A 153 10.48 0.73 -19.29
C SER A 153 9.38 1.57 -19.94
N ARG A 154 8.20 0.98 -20.21
CA ARG A 154 7.05 1.69 -20.79
C ARG A 154 6.47 2.77 -19.89
N GLY A 155 6.51 2.56 -18.57
CA GLY A 155 5.96 3.52 -17.62
C GLY A 155 6.97 4.54 -17.08
N LEU A 156 8.26 4.33 -17.31
CA LEU A 156 9.34 5.21 -16.86
C LEU A 156 9.38 6.50 -17.72
N ASP A 157 9.91 7.58 -17.13
CA ASP A 157 10.25 8.80 -17.91
C ASP A 157 11.06 8.43 -19.15
N GLN A 158 10.65 8.96 -20.31
CA GLN A 158 11.22 8.59 -21.59
C GLN A 158 12.72 8.88 -21.69
N GLN A 159 13.19 9.96 -21.06
CA GLN A 159 14.63 10.30 -21.07
C GLN A 159 15.43 9.25 -20.30
N LEU A 160 14.92 8.83 -19.11
CA LEU A 160 15.57 7.80 -18.31
C LEU A 160 15.59 6.44 -19.03
N ALA A 161 14.47 6.05 -19.63
CA ALA A 161 14.39 4.82 -20.42
C ALA A 161 15.38 4.83 -21.60
N THR A 162 15.46 5.95 -22.34
CA THR A 162 16.41 6.13 -23.45
C THR A 162 17.86 6.05 -22.98
N MET A 163 18.20 6.66 -21.85
CA MET A 163 19.55 6.59 -21.29
C MET A 163 19.96 5.15 -20.96
N ILE A 164 19.06 4.35 -20.39
CA ILE A 164 19.33 2.94 -20.08
C ILE A 164 19.52 2.13 -21.38
N LEU A 165 18.64 2.33 -22.36
CA LEU A 165 18.72 1.65 -23.66
C LEU A 165 19.96 2.05 -24.50
N SER A 166 20.54 3.22 -24.23
CA SER A 166 21.76 3.68 -24.90
C SER A 166 23.05 3.17 -24.23
N MET A 167 22.97 2.42 -23.16
CA MET A 167 24.14 1.82 -22.53
C MET A 167 24.79 0.77 -23.45
N SER A 168 26.11 0.68 -23.42
CA SER A 168 26.86 -0.36 -24.15
C SER A 168 26.47 -1.78 -23.71
N LEU A 169 26.01 -1.94 -22.48
CA LEU A 169 25.54 -3.19 -21.91
C LEU A 169 24.16 -2.93 -21.24
N ILE A 170 23.10 -3.31 -21.95
CA ILE A 170 21.73 -3.14 -21.46
C ILE A 170 21.48 -4.17 -20.32
N PRO A 171 20.94 -3.74 -19.16
CA PRO A 171 20.67 -4.66 -18.07
C PRO A 171 19.61 -5.72 -18.44
N THR A 172 19.82 -6.97 -18.03
CA THR A 172 18.95 -8.10 -18.33
C THR A 172 17.98 -8.48 -17.19
N THR A 173 18.07 -7.78 -16.04
CA THR A 173 17.16 -8.00 -14.91
C THR A 173 16.48 -6.70 -14.53
N VAL A 174 15.22 -6.79 -14.06
CA VAL A 174 14.46 -5.62 -13.62
C VAL A 174 15.12 -4.91 -12.44
N ALA A 175 15.79 -5.66 -11.56
CA ALA A 175 16.53 -5.08 -10.44
C ALA A 175 17.64 -4.12 -10.92
N LYS A 176 18.42 -4.56 -11.89
CA LYS A 176 19.47 -3.72 -12.51
C LYS A 176 18.89 -2.56 -13.31
N TRP A 177 17.74 -2.73 -13.95
CA TRP A 177 17.02 -1.63 -14.61
C TRP A 177 16.64 -0.53 -13.62
N ILE A 178 16.07 -0.92 -12.47
CA ILE A 178 15.71 0.02 -11.40
C ILE A 178 16.95 0.72 -10.83
N GLU A 179 18.05 0.00 -10.65
CA GLU A 179 19.33 0.56 -10.19
C GLU A 179 19.85 1.63 -11.15
N GLN A 180 19.89 1.33 -12.45
CA GLN A 180 20.34 2.29 -13.48
C GLN A 180 19.39 3.50 -13.58
N ALA A 181 18.07 3.26 -13.50
CA ALA A 181 17.10 4.35 -13.48
C ALA A 181 17.34 5.30 -12.30
N LYS A 182 17.64 4.78 -11.10
CA LYS A 182 18.00 5.59 -9.93
C LYS A 182 19.30 6.40 -10.17
N ALA A 183 20.32 5.78 -10.73
CA ALA A 183 21.58 6.44 -11.02
C ALA A 183 21.41 7.60 -12.02
N PHE A 184 20.72 7.36 -13.13
CA PHE A 184 20.45 8.39 -14.14
C PHE A 184 19.51 9.49 -13.63
N HIS A 185 18.51 9.12 -12.82
CA HIS A 185 17.64 10.11 -12.18
C HIS A 185 18.44 11.03 -11.25
N ALA A 186 19.35 10.49 -10.42
CA ALA A 186 20.22 11.29 -9.58
C ALA A 186 21.10 12.25 -10.40
N GLN A 187 21.69 11.79 -11.52
CA GLN A 187 22.46 12.64 -12.45
C GLN A 187 21.58 13.76 -13.04
N LYS A 188 20.35 13.43 -13.49
CA LYS A 188 19.39 14.41 -14.00
C LYS A 188 19.10 15.49 -12.96
N MET A 189 18.87 15.12 -11.71
CA MET A 189 18.60 16.06 -10.62
C MET A 189 19.82 16.95 -10.32
N CYS A 190 21.02 16.40 -10.32
CA CYS A 190 22.27 17.20 -10.20
C CYS A 190 22.41 18.23 -11.33
N ILE A 191 22.16 17.84 -12.60
CA ILE A 191 22.23 18.74 -13.73
C ILE A 191 21.20 19.86 -13.61
N LEU A 192 19.97 19.55 -13.18
CA LEU A 192 18.93 20.56 -12.97
C LEU A 192 19.31 21.54 -11.86
N ALA A 193 19.88 21.06 -10.75
CA ALA A 193 20.36 21.91 -9.67
C ALA A 193 21.48 22.88 -10.14
N LEU A 194 22.42 22.38 -10.96
CA LEU A 194 23.48 23.22 -11.53
C LEU A 194 22.93 24.28 -12.50
N LYS A 195 21.91 23.95 -13.28
CA LYS A 195 21.27 24.91 -14.20
C LYS A 195 20.45 25.97 -13.48
N GLY A 196 19.78 25.61 -12.36
CA GLY A 196 19.01 26.53 -11.51
C GLY A 196 19.87 27.50 -10.70
N GLY A 197 21.14 27.18 -10.47
CA GLY A 197 22.11 28.03 -9.75
C GLY A 197 22.86 29.05 -10.58
N ARG A 198 22.62 29.17 -11.89
CA ARG A 198 23.18 30.26 -12.69
C ARG A 198 22.42 31.54 -12.39
N PHE A 199 23.00 32.37 -11.49
CA PHE A 199 22.65 33.77 -11.34
C PHE A 199 22.79 34.48 -12.68
N PRO A 200 21.81 35.32 -13.11
CA PRO A 200 22.05 36.22 -14.20
C PRO A 200 23.14 37.20 -13.74
N SER A 201 24.31 37.10 -14.33
CA SER A 201 25.38 38.07 -14.16
C SER A 201 24.94 39.39 -14.83
N ASN A 202 24.20 40.23 -14.10
CA ASN A 202 24.09 41.64 -14.41
C ASN A 202 25.41 42.30 -13.98
N ILE A 203 26.44 42.18 -14.82
CA ILE A 203 27.55 43.08 -14.80
C ILE A 203 27.29 44.10 -15.90
N HIS A 204 26.75 45.26 -15.54
CA HIS A 204 26.94 46.45 -16.34
C HIS A 204 28.38 46.93 -16.13
N PRO A 205 29.19 47.07 -17.15
CA PRO A 205 30.45 47.81 -17.07
C PRO A 205 30.13 49.31 -16.99
N PRO A 206 31.00 50.12 -16.33
CA PRO A 206 30.87 51.54 -16.17
C PRO A 206 30.98 52.31 -17.48
#